data_a1af616edd9057ecf3289786b88fa4d3
#
_entry.id   a1af616edd9057ecf3289786b88fa4d3
#
_cell.length_a   1.000
_cell.length_b   1.000
_cell.length_c   1.000
_cell.angle_alpha   90.00
_cell.angle_beta   90.00
_cell.angle_gamma   90.00
#
_symmetry.space_group_name_H-M   'P 1'
#
loop_
_entity.id
_entity.type
_entity.pdbx_description
1 polymer ?
#
loop_
_entity_poly.entity_id
_entity_poly.type
_entity_poly.pdbx_seq_one_letter_code
_entity_poly.pdbx_strand_id
1 'polypeptide(L)'
;MATVWGGRIWLRNSETLIFAVGDANSLEARFAAKLAAVLKNNSSRLRLKIVPNADSAKALAQFDHRQADLAVLRTDAKVPPRARALAILEHDVLLLISPGSKKIKSLAELKKKKIAVLADGDNSAAFVRNILEISDSSDAALRVQTAPPNPTFGKLFTSGGYGAAIVIAHASKIVKDKSYEQYARRGGFTVNAIDESKALARRNPGI
;
A
#
# COMPACT_ATOMS: atom_id res chain seq x y z
N MET A 1 -57.61 -2.23 -0.09
CA MET A 1 -56.45 -3.09 -0.45
C MET A 1 -55.31 -2.39 -1.25
N ALA A 2 -55.22 -1.07 -1.32
CA ALA A 2 -54.20 -0.35 -2.08
C ALA A 2 -52.92 0.02 -1.29
N THR A 3 -52.96 -0.05 0.02
CA THR A 3 -51.86 0.40 0.90
C THR A 3 -50.71 -0.60 1.06
N VAL A 4 -50.91 -1.87 0.73
CA VAL A 4 -49.87 -2.91 0.86
C VAL A 4 -48.88 -2.91 -0.32
N TRP A 5 -49.24 -2.37 -1.47
CA TRP A 5 -48.39 -2.33 -2.66
C TRP A 5 -47.37 -1.20 -2.63
N GLY A 6 -47.72 -0.04 -2.11
CA GLY A 6 -46.81 1.10 -2.01
C GLY A 6 -45.64 0.86 -1.06
N GLY A 7 -45.87 0.17 0.06
CA GLY A 7 -44.83 -0.17 1.03
C GLY A 7 -43.80 -1.17 0.52
N ARG A 8 -44.18 -2.10 -0.37
CA ARG A 8 -43.28 -3.07 -0.98
C ARG A 8 -42.34 -2.46 -2.04
N ILE A 9 -42.79 -1.45 -2.74
CA ILE A 9 -41.97 -0.73 -3.75
C ILE A 9 -40.92 0.13 -3.05
N TRP A 10 -41.29 0.82 -1.96
CA TRP A 10 -40.35 1.63 -1.18
C TRP A 10 -39.29 0.79 -0.48
N LEU A 11 -39.58 -0.45 -0.11
CA LEU A 11 -38.65 -1.41 0.48
C LEU A 11 -37.73 -2.09 -0.53
N ARG A 12 -37.93 -1.93 -1.86
CA ARG A 12 -37.14 -2.57 -2.93
C ARG A 12 -36.14 -1.66 -3.60
N ASN A 13 -36.09 -0.35 -3.26
CA ASN A 13 -35.08 0.54 -3.84
C ASN A 13 -33.69 0.14 -3.36
N SER A 14 -32.92 -0.46 -4.26
CA SER A 14 -31.50 -0.71 -4.05
C SER A 14 -30.72 0.55 -4.44
N GLU A 15 -29.84 1.00 -3.58
CA GLU A 15 -28.88 2.05 -3.86
C GLU A 15 -27.64 1.43 -4.53
N THR A 16 -27.23 2.02 -5.65
CA THR A 16 -26.04 1.55 -6.37
C THR A 16 -24.90 2.53 -6.17
N LEU A 17 -23.83 2.05 -5.54
CA LEU A 17 -22.59 2.78 -5.37
C LEU A 17 -21.59 2.41 -6.48
N ILE A 18 -20.91 3.40 -7.01
CA ILE A 18 -19.85 3.21 -8.02
C ILE A 18 -18.52 3.00 -7.29
N PHE A 19 -17.91 1.83 -7.53
CA PHE A 19 -16.61 1.48 -6.99
C PHE A 19 -15.55 1.53 -8.10
N ALA A 20 -14.74 2.60 -8.12
CA ALA A 20 -13.62 2.70 -9.02
C ALA A 20 -12.47 1.83 -8.52
N VAL A 21 -11.94 0.98 -9.38
CA VAL A 21 -10.81 0.10 -9.11
C VAL A 21 -9.74 0.31 -10.17
N GLY A 22 -8.51 -0.09 -9.89
CA GLY A 22 -7.43 -0.10 -10.88
C GLY A 22 -7.68 -1.12 -11.99
N ASP A 23 -6.64 -1.78 -12.48
CA ASP A 23 -6.76 -2.81 -13.51
C ASP A 23 -7.78 -3.89 -13.11
N ALA A 24 -8.52 -4.43 -14.11
CA ALA A 24 -9.57 -5.42 -13.90
C ALA A 24 -9.08 -6.72 -13.22
N ASN A 25 -7.80 -7.04 -13.33
CA ASN A 25 -7.16 -8.21 -12.70
C ASN A 25 -6.50 -7.87 -11.37
N SER A 26 -6.55 -6.62 -10.92
CA SER A 26 -5.95 -6.17 -9.67
C SER A 26 -6.57 -6.85 -8.43
N LEU A 27 -5.86 -6.82 -7.32
CA LEU A 27 -6.38 -7.29 -6.04
C LEU A 27 -7.60 -6.48 -5.60
N GLU A 28 -7.60 -5.19 -5.89
CA GLU A 28 -8.69 -4.25 -5.63
C GLU A 28 -9.97 -4.66 -6.38
N ALA A 29 -9.85 -4.99 -7.69
CA ALA A 29 -10.97 -5.44 -8.51
C ALA A 29 -11.56 -6.77 -8.00
N ARG A 30 -10.69 -7.72 -7.60
CA ARG A 30 -11.12 -8.99 -7.00
C ARG A 30 -11.83 -8.79 -5.66
N PHE A 31 -11.33 -7.88 -4.83
CA PHE A 31 -11.99 -7.50 -3.59
C PHE A 31 -13.37 -6.91 -3.85
N ALA A 32 -13.47 -5.92 -4.75
CA ALA A 32 -14.72 -5.28 -5.11
C ALA A 32 -15.75 -6.28 -5.63
N ALA A 33 -15.32 -7.24 -6.47
CA ALA A 33 -16.18 -8.30 -6.99
C ALA A 33 -16.72 -9.23 -5.87
N LYS A 34 -15.86 -9.64 -4.94
CA LYS A 34 -16.28 -10.43 -3.78
C LYS A 34 -17.24 -9.66 -2.90
N LEU A 35 -16.99 -8.38 -2.62
CA LEU A 35 -17.87 -7.53 -1.83
C LEU A 35 -19.23 -7.38 -2.51
N ALA A 36 -19.27 -7.13 -3.82
CA ALA A 36 -20.51 -7.06 -4.59
C ALA A 36 -21.32 -8.36 -4.51
N ALA A 37 -20.66 -9.52 -4.60
CA ALA A 37 -21.29 -10.83 -4.48
C ALA A 37 -21.87 -11.05 -3.07
N VAL A 38 -21.13 -10.71 -2.02
CA VAL A 38 -21.60 -10.81 -0.63
C VAL A 38 -22.81 -9.92 -0.39
N LEU A 39 -22.77 -8.65 -0.84
CA LEU A 39 -23.91 -7.74 -0.71
C LEU A 39 -25.15 -8.27 -1.45
N LYS A 40 -24.97 -8.83 -2.64
CA LYS A 40 -26.06 -9.44 -3.42
C LYS A 40 -26.64 -10.65 -2.70
N ASN A 41 -25.81 -11.56 -2.21
CA ASN A 41 -26.23 -12.80 -1.56
C ASN A 41 -26.93 -12.55 -0.20
N ASN A 42 -26.49 -11.53 0.52
CA ASN A 42 -27.10 -11.13 1.80
C ASN A 42 -28.35 -10.24 1.63
N SER A 43 -28.92 -10.18 0.43
CA SER A 43 -30.10 -9.36 0.14
C SER A 43 -29.96 -7.89 0.59
N SER A 44 -28.72 -7.37 0.61
CA SER A 44 -28.46 -5.98 0.95
C SER A 44 -29.20 -5.04 -0.02
N ARG A 45 -29.58 -3.86 0.46
CA ARG A 45 -30.10 -2.79 -0.38
C ARG A 45 -28.99 -2.11 -1.21
N LEU A 46 -27.73 -2.26 -0.79
CA LEU A 46 -26.60 -1.72 -1.52
C LEU A 46 -26.22 -2.64 -2.68
N ARG A 47 -25.93 -2.04 -3.81
CA ARG A 47 -25.34 -2.69 -4.98
C ARG A 47 -24.04 -1.98 -5.33
N LEU A 48 -23.05 -2.71 -5.82
CA LEU A 48 -21.81 -2.12 -6.29
C LEU A 48 -21.76 -2.25 -7.81
N LYS A 49 -21.54 -1.12 -8.46
CA LYS A 49 -21.12 -1.04 -9.88
C LYS A 49 -19.60 -0.85 -9.89
N ILE A 50 -18.88 -1.89 -10.32
CA ILE A 50 -17.42 -1.86 -10.38
C ILE A 50 -17.01 -1.22 -11.70
N VAL A 51 -16.15 -0.21 -11.63
CA VAL A 51 -15.61 0.50 -12.79
C VAL A 51 -14.09 0.33 -12.82
N PRO A 52 -13.55 -0.54 -13.68
CA PRO A 52 -12.12 -0.72 -13.83
C PRO A 52 -11.51 0.47 -14.56
N ASN A 53 -10.29 0.81 -14.18
CA ASN A 53 -9.45 1.85 -14.76
C ASN A 53 -8.12 1.26 -15.23
N ALA A 54 -7.32 2.03 -15.94
CA ALA A 54 -6.01 1.57 -16.36
C ALA A 54 -5.04 1.34 -15.17
N ASP A 55 -5.23 2.13 -14.10
CA ASP A 55 -4.41 2.07 -12.89
C ASP A 55 -5.18 2.63 -11.68
N SER A 56 -4.62 2.44 -10.47
CA SER A 56 -5.21 2.92 -9.22
C SER A 56 -5.21 4.46 -9.12
N ALA A 57 -4.29 5.15 -9.79
CA ALA A 57 -4.25 6.61 -9.79
C ALA A 57 -5.47 7.19 -10.54
N LYS A 58 -5.84 6.60 -11.68
CA LYS A 58 -7.06 6.98 -12.42
C LYS A 58 -8.32 6.66 -11.65
N ALA A 59 -8.37 5.52 -10.97
CA ALA A 59 -9.49 5.17 -10.09
C ALA A 59 -9.67 6.21 -8.97
N LEU A 60 -8.56 6.64 -8.36
CA LEU A 60 -8.58 7.68 -7.33
C LEU A 60 -9.00 9.04 -7.89
N ALA A 61 -8.57 9.39 -9.11
CA ALA A 61 -9.01 10.61 -9.78
C ALA A 61 -10.52 10.63 -10.04
N GLN A 62 -11.12 9.51 -10.47
CA GLN A 62 -12.58 9.39 -10.60
C GLN A 62 -13.29 9.64 -9.27
N PHE A 63 -12.76 9.07 -8.17
CA PHE A 63 -13.29 9.33 -6.85
C PHE A 63 -13.18 10.82 -6.48
N ASP A 64 -12.04 11.45 -6.72
CA ASP A 64 -11.81 12.87 -6.41
C ASP A 64 -12.74 13.80 -7.21
N HIS A 65 -13.00 13.46 -8.48
CA HIS A 65 -13.96 14.17 -9.35
C HIS A 65 -15.43 13.79 -9.12
N ARG A 66 -15.77 13.05 -8.05
CA ARG A 66 -17.14 12.63 -7.72
C ARG A 66 -17.82 11.75 -8.79
N GLN A 67 -17.03 11.06 -9.60
CA GLN A 67 -17.52 10.10 -10.59
C GLN A 67 -17.58 8.67 -10.01
N ALA A 68 -17.05 8.48 -8.81
CA ALA A 68 -17.15 7.26 -8.03
C ALA A 68 -17.42 7.59 -6.56
N ASP A 69 -18.12 6.66 -5.88
CA ASP A 69 -18.46 6.75 -4.47
C ASP A 69 -17.40 6.09 -3.59
N LEU A 70 -16.74 5.06 -4.13
CA LEU A 70 -15.73 4.26 -3.46
C LEU A 70 -14.48 4.12 -4.33
N ALA A 71 -13.33 4.13 -3.69
CA ALA A 71 -12.05 3.77 -4.30
C ALA A 71 -11.13 3.14 -3.25
N VAL A 72 -10.14 2.37 -3.71
CA VAL A 72 -9.05 1.92 -2.84
C VAL A 72 -7.93 2.94 -2.88
N LEU A 73 -7.47 3.33 -1.71
CA LEU A 73 -6.38 4.28 -1.54
C LEU A 73 -5.18 3.57 -0.92
N ARG A 74 -4.02 3.72 -1.51
CA ARG A 74 -2.74 3.32 -0.91
C ARG A 74 -2.25 4.43 0.02
N THR A 75 -1.56 4.05 1.08
CA THR A 75 -1.04 5.01 2.08
C THR A 75 0.03 5.96 1.54
N ASP A 76 0.70 5.58 0.43
CA ASP A 76 1.68 6.41 -0.27
C ASP A 76 1.05 7.39 -1.29
N ALA A 77 -0.27 7.32 -1.50
CA ALA A 77 -0.99 8.23 -2.38
C ALA A 77 -1.50 9.47 -1.62
N LYS A 78 -1.66 10.58 -2.34
CA LYS A 78 -2.26 11.78 -1.78
C LYS A 78 -3.74 11.54 -1.47
N VAL A 79 -4.09 11.67 -0.19
CA VAL A 79 -5.49 11.49 0.27
C VAL A 79 -6.34 12.67 -0.19
N PRO A 80 -7.42 12.46 -0.96
CA PRO A 80 -8.35 13.51 -1.31
C PRO A 80 -9.01 14.09 -0.05
N PRO A 81 -9.20 15.44 0.05
CA PRO A 81 -9.73 16.08 1.26
C PRO A 81 -11.09 15.56 1.71
N ARG A 82 -11.91 15.10 0.76
CA ARG A 82 -13.25 14.55 1.03
C ARG A 82 -13.26 13.06 1.39
N ALA A 83 -12.13 12.38 1.24
CA ALA A 83 -12.07 10.94 1.53
C ALA A 83 -12.33 10.65 3.01
N ARG A 84 -13.01 9.53 3.25
CA ARG A 84 -13.20 8.95 4.57
C ARG A 84 -12.87 7.47 4.47
N ALA A 85 -12.03 6.98 5.37
CA ALA A 85 -11.72 5.57 5.45
C ALA A 85 -12.93 4.80 5.98
N LEU A 86 -13.35 3.78 5.24
CA LEU A 86 -14.42 2.86 5.63
C LEU A 86 -13.85 1.57 6.20
N ALA A 87 -12.75 1.08 5.64
CA ALA A 87 -12.09 -0.14 6.07
C ALA A 87 -10.61 -0.10 5.67
N ILE A 88 -9.80 -0.81 6.42
CA ILE A 88 -8.42 -1.13 6.05
C ILE A 88 -8.45 -2.52 5.42
N LEU A 89 -8.03 -2.63 4.17
CA LEU A 89 -8.06 -3.88 3.41
C LEU A 89 -6.80 -4.71 3.65
N GLU A 90 -5.66 -4.06 3.76
CA GLU A 90 -4.36 -4.67 3.97
C GLU A 90 -3.41 -3.69 4.66
N HIS A 91 -2.41 -4.22 5.36
CA HIS A 91 -1.33 -3.44 5.93
C HIS A 91 -0.08 -3.63 5.07
N ASP A 92 0.55 -2.53 4.68
CA ASP A 92 1.88 -2.55 4.12
C ASP A 92 2.91 -2.49 5.26
N VAL A 93 4.02 -3.17 5.08
CA VAL A 93 5.15 -3.13 6.01
C VAL A 93 6.37 -2.57 5.29
N LEU A 94 7.15 -1.78 6.01
CA LEU A 94 8.44 -1.31 5.56
C LEU A 94 9.52 -2.19 6.16
N LEU A 95 10.25 -2.91 5.31
CA LEU A 95 11.41 -3.71 5.72
C LEU A 95 12.68 -2.95 5.39
N LEU A 96 13.48 -2.65 6.40
CA LEU A 96 14.81 -2.12 6.22
C LEU A 96 15.82 -3.27 6.09
N ILE A 97 16.50 -3.31 4.97
CA ILE A 97 17.44 -4.38 4.60
C ILE A 97 18.82 -3.81 4.44
N SER A 98 19.83 -4.44 5.03
CA SER A 98 21.24 -4.09 4.89
C SER A 98 22.06 -5.24 4.30
N PRO A 99 23.18 -4.95 3.64
CA PRO A 99 24.06 -5.99 3.05
C PRO A 99 24.74 -6.84 4.12
N GLY A 100 24.81 -8.13 3.85
CA GLY A 100 25.50 -9.12 4.69
C GLY A 100 24.97 -9.14 6.13
N SER A 101 25.87 -9.23 7.10
CA SER A 101 25.56 -9.27 8.54
C SER A 101 25.51 -7.88 9.19
N LYS A 102 25.66 -6.79 8.44
CA LYS A 102 25.67 -5.42 8.98
C LYS A 102 24.26 -5.06 9.46
N LYS A 103 24.12 -4.85 10.76
CA LYS A 103 22.85 -4.39 11.34
C LYS A 103 22.77 -2.86 11.30
N ILE A 104 21.56 -2.38 11.04
CA ILE A 104 21.18 -0.95 11.14
C ILE A 104 20.14 -0.88 12.24
N LYS A 105 20.42 -0.16 13.32
CA LYS A 105 19.54 -0.09 14.50
C LYS A 105 18.69 1.17 14.50
N SER A 106 19.17 2.25 13.88
CA SER A 106 18.47 3.53 13.84
C SER A 106 18.47 4.15 12.44
N LEU A 107 17.53 5.03 12.16
CA LEU A 107 17.46 5.78 10.91
C LEU A 107 18.65 6.73 10.74
N ALA A 108 19.26 7.18 11.84
CA ALA A 108 20.45 8.03 11.80
C ALA A 108 21.64 7.35 11.10
N GLU A 109 21.74 6.03 11.17
CA GLU A 109 22.80 5.28 10.48
C GLU A 109 22.66 5.26 8.95
N LEU A 110 21.50 5.69 8.43
CA LEU A 110 21.23 5.80 6.99
C LEU A 110 21.79 7.08 6.36
N LYS A 111 22.16 8.10 7.14
CA LYS A 111 22.57 9.42 6.67
C LYS A 111 23.66 9.42 5.59
N LYS A 112 24.56 8.45 5.64
CA LYS A 112 25.68 8.32 4.68
C LYS A 112 25.49 7.20 3.66
N LYS A 113 24.32 6.54 3.65
CA LYS A 113 24.05 5.37 2.80
C LYS A 113 23.20 5.77 1.60
N LYS A 114 23.50 5.23 0.44
CA LYS A 114 22.62 5.25 -0.72
C LYS A 114 21.51 4.22 -0.46
N ILE A 115 20.25 4.61 -0.56
CA ILE A 115 19.09 3.81 -0.17
C ILE A 115 18.27 3.47 -1.42
N ALA A 116 18.08 2.18 -1.67
CA ALA A 116 17.17 1.70 -2.72
C ALA A 116 15.76 1.50 -2.15
N VAL A 117 14.74 1.98 -2.82
CA VAL A 117 13.33 1.66 -2.50
C VAL A 117 12.80 0.66 -3.50
N LEU A 118 12.32 -0.47 -2.99
CA LEU A 118 11.66 -1.53 -3.74
C LEU A 118 10.18 -1.53 -3.36
N ALA A 119 9.34 -1.18 -4.30
CA ALA A 119 7.89 -1.15 -4.11
C ALA A 119 7.18 -1.21 -5.46
N ASP A 120 5.92 -1.59 -5.45
CA ASP A 120 5.09 -1.71 -6.64
C ASP A 120 4.41 -0.37 -7.06
N GLY A 121 4.87 0.79 -6.52
CA GLY A 121 4.25 2.10 -6.77
C GLY A 121 5.24 3.21 -7.09
N ASP A 122 4.86 4.11 -7.99
CA ASP A 122 5.71 5.22 -8.45
C ASP A 122 6.02 6.25 -7.36
N ASN A 123 5.12 6.39 -6.38
CA ASN A 123 5.26 7.37 -5.28
C ASN A 123 6.02 6.82 -4.06
N SER A 124 6.40 5.56 -4.06
CA SER A 124 6.98 4.91 -2.89
C SER A 124 8.31 5.52 -2.44
N ALA A 125 9.13 5.98 -3.37
CA ALA A 125 10.37 6.69 -3.02
C ALA A 125 10.10 8.05 -2.36
N ALA A 126 9.09 8.79 -2.84
CA ALA A 126 8.67 10.06 -2.24
C ALA A 126 8.09 9.83 -0.83
N PHE A 127 7.31 8.80 -0.65
CA PHE A 127 6.77 8.39 0.64
C PHE A 127 7.88 8.04 1.65
N VAL A 128 8.88 7.25 1.24
CA VAL A 128 10.03 6.94 2.10
C VAL A 128 10.84 8.19 2.45
N ARG A 129 11.05 9.13 1.50
CA ARG A 129 11.70 10.41 1.81
C ARG A 129 10.94 11.18 2.87
N ASN A 130 9.63 11.30 2.74
CA ASN A 130 8.79 12.00 3.71
C ASN A 130 8.89 11.36 5.12
N ILE A 131 8.87 10.03 5.22
CA ILE A 131 9.07 9.34 6.49
C ILE A 131 10.43 9.67 7.11
N LEU A 132 11.50 9.68 6.31
CA LEU A 132 12.84 9.98 6.79
C LEU A 132 12.97 11.46 7.22
N GLU A 133 12.33 12.39 6.52
CA GLU A 133 12.27 13.81 6.87
C GLU A 133 11.55 14.03 8.20
N ILE A 134 10.38 13.42 8.38
CA ILE A 134 9.60 13.50 9.63
C ILE A 134 10.37 12.90 10.82
N SER A 135 11.31 12.00 10.54
CA SER A 135 12.12 11.29 11.55
C SER A 135 13.48 11.96 11.82
N ASP A 136 13.62 13.24 11.51
CA ASP A 136 14.89 14.00 11.65
C ASP A 136 16.08 13.35 10.91
N SER A 137 15.80 12.65 9.82
CA SER A 137 16.80 11.96 8.98
C SER A 137 16.85 12.52 7.56
N SER A 138 16.71 13.83 7.40
CA SER A 138 16.64 14.54 6.12
C SER A 138 17.85 14.26 5.21
N ASP A 139 19.06 14.11 5.77
CA ASP A 139 20.25 13.73 5.01
C ASP A 139 20.13 12.35 4.37
N ALA A 140 19.41 11.41 5.01
CA ALA A 140 19.12 10.11 4.46
C ALA A 140 18.06 10.21 3.36
N ALA A 141 17.06 11.06 3.51
CA ALA A 141 16.00 11.29 2.53
C ALA A 141 16.55 11.71 1.16
N LEU A 142 17.58 12.56 1.14
CA LEU A 142 18.28 13.01 -0.09
C LEU A 142 18.96 11.87 -0.86
N ARG A 143 19.22 10.74 -0.22
CA ARG A 143 19.92 9.58 -0.79
C ARG A 143 19.00 8.45 -1.21
N VAL A 144 17.70 8.65 -1.09
CA VAL A 144 16.68 7.69 -1.49
C VAL A 144 16.49 7.69 -2.99
N GLN A 145 16.58 6.52 -3.61
CA GLN A 145 16.37 6.31 -5.04
C GLN A 145 15.43 5.12 -5.26
N THR A 146 14.63 5.18 -6.31
CA THR A 146 13.87 4.00 -6.76
C THR A 146 14.84 2.93 -7.24
N ALA A 147 14.64 1.69 -6.83
CA ALA A 147 15.45 0.58 -7.30
C ALA A 147 15.26 0.36 -8.82
N PRO A 148 16.30 -0.14 -9.52
CA PRO A 148 16.13 -0.56 -10.90
C PRO A 148 15.08 -1.68 -11.01
N PRO A 149 14.48 -1.88 -12.19
CA PRO A 149 13.48 -2.93 -12.38
C PRO A 149 14.06 -4.32 -12.11
N ASN A 150 13.27 -5.18 -11.45
CA ASN A 150 13.60 -6.56 -11.10
C ASN A 150 14.99 -6.73 -10.39
N PRO A 151 15.25 -5.97 -9.32
CA PRO A 151 16.53 -6.02 -8.66
C PRO A 151 16.65 -7.30 -7.81
N THR A 152 17.83 -7.90 -7.80
CA THR A 152 18.19 -8.84 -6.75
C THR A 152 18.97 -8.10 -5.66
N PHE A 153 18.78 -8.46 -4.38
CA PHE A 153 19.53 -7.82 -3.27
C PHE A 153 21.05 -7.91 -3.47
N GLY A 154 21.54 -9.06 -3.99
CA GLY A 154 22.95 -9.20 -4.33
C GLY A 154 23.43 -8.09 -5.28
N LYS A 155 22.74 -7.88 -6.39
CA LYS A 155 23.10 -6.85 -7.37
C LYS A 155 22.97 -5.43 -6.80
N LEU A 156 21.94 -5.16 -6.00
CA LEU A 156 21.78 -3.85 -5.36
C LEU A 156 22.97 -3.51 -4.47
N PHE A 157 23.40 -4.45 -3.64
CA PHE A 157 24.43 -4.18 -2.66
C PHE A 157 25.87 -4.28 -3.23
N THR A 158 26.12 -5.13 -4.21
CA THR A 158 27.45 -5.28 -4.80
C THR A 158 27.70 -4.28 -5.93
N SER A 159 26.96 -4.37 -7.03
CA SER A 159 27.17 -3.53 -8.22
C SER A 159 26.42 -2.20 -8.18
N GLY A 160 25.29 -2.13 -7.47
CA GLY A 160 24.49 -0.91 -7.33
C GLY A 160 25.03 0.09 -6.32
N GLY A 161 25.96 -0.34 -5.44
CA GLY A 161 26.58 0.51 -4.42
C GLY A 161 25.59 1.02 -3.36
N TYR A 162 24.44 0.35 -3.18
CA TYR A 162 23.48 0.71 -2.15
C TYR A 162 23.95 0.18 -0.79
N GLY A 163 23.88 1.04 0.22
CA GLY A 163 24.20 0.67 1.60
C GLY A 163 23.01 0.20 2.42
N ALA A 164 21.79 0.38 1.89
CA ALA A 164 20.55 -0.11 2.45
C ALA A 164 19.48 -0.24 1.37
N ALA A 165 18.47 -1.07 1.62
CA ALA A 165 17.26 -1.14 0.82
C ALA A 165 16.03 -1.05 1.72
N ILE A 166 14.99 -0.34 1.28
CA ILE A 166 13.68 -0.31 1.92
C ILE A 166 12.70 -1.01 0.99
N VAL A 167 12.07 -2.05 1.49
CA VAL A 167 11.04 -2.80 0.76
C VAL A 167 9.69 -2.45 1.36
N ILE A 168 8.78 -1.98 0.51
CA ILE A 168 7.38 -1.79 0.89
C ILE A 168 6.61 -2.94 0.26
N ALA A 169 6.00 -3.76 1.08
CA ALA A 169 5.24 -4.91 0.63
C ALA A 169 4.06 -5.22 1.55
N HIS A 170 3.05 -5.85 1.00
CA HIS A 170 1.90 -6.31 1.77
C HIS A 170 2.32 -7.30 2.86
N ALA A 171 1.85 -7.09 4.07
CA ALA A 171 2.17 -7.96 5.21
C ALA A 171 1.83 -9.43 4.92
N SER A 172 0.70 -9.69 4.27
CA SER A 172 0.28 -11.04 3.87
C SER A 172 1.24 -11.69 2.86
N LYS A 173 1.84 -10.91 1.96
CA LYS A 173 2.82 -11.40 0.98
C LYS A 173 4.12 -11.79 1.67
N ILE A 174 4.59 -10.98 2.62
CA ILE A 174 5.82 -11.26 3.38
C ILE A 174 5.69 -12.52 4.21
N VAL A 175 4.58 -12.69 4.90
CA VAL A 175 4.32 -13.89 5.73
C VAL A 175 4.29 -15.18 4.88
N LYS A 176 3.79 -15.09 3.64
CA LYS A 176 3.72 -16.24 2.72
C LYS A 176 5.02 -16.50 1.98
N ASP A 177 5.80 -15.46 1.73
CA ASP A 177 7.03 -15.54 0.93
C ASP A 177 8.24 -15.87 1.81
N LYS A 178 8.50 -17.17 1.97
CA LYS A 178 9.67 -17.67 2.70
C LYS A 178 11.02 -17.33 2.02
N SER A 179 11.01 -16.71 0.86
CA SER A 179 12.25 -16.34 0.15
C SER A 179 13.10 -15.37 0.97
N TYR A 180 12.48 -14.43 1.69
CA TYR A 180 13.18 -13.51 2.58
C TYR A 180 13.96 -14.25 3.69
N GLU A 181 13.38 -15.30 4.29
CA GLU A 181 14.08 -16.10 5.30
C GLU A 181 15.26 -16.87 4.71
N GLN A 182 15.10 -17.46 3.54
CA GLN A 182 16.16 -18.22 2.89
C GLN A 182 17.35 -17.35 2.52
N TYR A 183 17.10 -16.13 1.99
CA TYR A 183 18.15 -15.18 1.66
C TYR A 183 18.87 -14.65 2.90
N ALA A 184 18.14 -14.34 3.96
CA ALA A 184 18.71 -13.90 5.23
C ALA A 184 19.59 -15.00 5.85
N ARG A 185 19.15 -16.26 5.84
CA ARG A 185 19.92 -17.41 6.34
C ARG A 185 21.23 -17.65 5.55
N ARG A 186 21.26 -17.32 4.28
CA ARG A 186 22.46 -17.45 3.43
C ARG A 186 23.46 -16.28 3.62
N GLY A 187 23.21 -15.36 4.54
CA GLY A 187 24.11 -14.24 4.84
C GLY A 187 24.17 -13.16 3.76
N GLY A 188 23.29 -13.18 2.76
CA GLY A 188 23.27 -12.20 1.68
C GLY A 188 22.77 -10.83 2.11
N PHE A 189 21.90 -10.78 3.13
CA PHE A 189 21.39 -9.54 3.70
C PHE A 189 20.83 -9.76 5.12
N THR A 190 20.62 -8.66 5.82
CA THR A 190 19.98 -8.64 7.15
C THR A 190 18.72 -7.77 7.10
N VAL A 191 17.62 -8.30 7.63
CA VAL A 191 16.40 -7.52 7.91
C VAL A 191 16.57 -6.86 9.27
N ASN A 192 16.40 -5.54 9.33
CA ASN A 192 16.67 -4.76 10.52
C ASN A 192 15.37 -4.31 11.19
N ALA A 193 15.33 -4.41 12.53
CA ALA A 193 14.37 -3.72 13.36
C ALA A 193 15.01 -2.39 13.81
N ILE A 194 14.32 -1.28 13.60
CA ILE A 194 14.77 0.06 14.01
C ILE A 194 14.09 0.50 15.28
N ASP A 195 14.84 1.19 16.14
CA ASP A 195 14.34 1.61 17.47
C ASP A 195 13.17 2.60 17.36
N GLU A 196 13.16 3.43 16.30
CA GLU A 196 12.14 4.42 16.03
C GLU A 196 10.83 3.85 15.46
N SER A 197 10.75 2.56 15.15
CA SER A 197 9.60 1.93 14.46
C SER A 197 8.27 2.20 15.15
N LYS A 198 8.22 2.12 16.49
CA LYS A 198 7.00 2.40 17.26
C LYS A 198 6.57 3.87 17.20
N ALA A 199 7.53 4.79 17.17
CA ALA A 199 7.24 6.22 17.09
C ALA A 199 6.75 6.59 15.67
N LEU A 200 7.33 5.98 14.63
CA LEU A 200 6.91 6.13 13.25
C LEU A 200 5.48 5.65 13.03
N ALA A 201 5.14 4.45 13.51
CA ALA A 201 3.80 3.90 13.40
C ALA A 201 2.74 4.76 14.12
N ARG A 202 3.09 5.40 15.26
CA ARG A 202 2.18 6.32 15.94
C ARG A 202 1.95 7.61 15.16
N ARG A 203 2.96 8.14 14.49
CA ARG A 203 2.85 9.38 13.68
C ARG A 203 2.19 9.14 12.32
N ASN A 204 2.24 7.92 11.82
CA ASN A 204 1.71 7.52 10.53
C ASN A 204 0.81 6.27 10.71
N PRO A 205 -0.43 6.44 11.17
CA PRO A 205 -1.31 5.31 11.51
C PRO A 205 -1.75 4.45 10.32
N GLY A 206 -1.30 4.77 9.12
CA GLY A 206 -1.50 3.98 7.89
C GLY A 206 -0.33 3.07 7.52
N ILE A 207 0.73 3.03 8.35
CA ILE A 207 1.91 2.19 8.15
C ILE A 207 1.93 1.08 9.20
#